data_ff947c4bb2c4bc6811b716ff8056272f
#
_entry.id   ff947c4bb2c4bc6811b716ff8056272f
#
_cell.length_a   1.000
_cell.length_b   1.000
_cell.length_c   1.000
_cell.angle_alpha   90.00
_cell.angle_beta   90.00
_cell.angle_gamma   90.00
#
_symmetry.space_group_name_H-M   'P 1'
#
loop_
_entity.id
_entity.type
_entity.pdbx_description
1 polymer ?
#
loop_
_entity_poly.entity_id
_entity_poly.type
_entity_poly.pdbx_seq_one_letter_code
_entity_poly.pdbx_strand_id
1 'polypeptide(L)'
;MLDEGMAVLYNTISNMLEQDTLEENEEYEALIIDCGGGTTDLCSYRFRIQDRRAAYKIYMETTYENGDTDFGGNNITYRIMQILKIALVRATGNQNVSSVKEILEYMDTDIYRFIDSHGVKEFYQYLEQEYQKAEETLPTRFADFERYNRSEYYKVKNNFYTLFNTAEQIKKLFYGKVGALEVTVTSEQKEQRENTVLLDKWKLSFWKGNSLTVEKMIPEVMMNYFEIELLLSGEIYGIVQKFMEELYHSGRIQDFSFIKLT
;
A
#
# COMPACT_ATOMS: atom_id res chain seq x y z
N MET A 1 17.39 -8.06 -23.90
CA MET A 1 15.96 -7.78 -23.66
C MET A 1 15.96 -6.65 -22.66
N LEU A 2 15.25 -5.56 -22.89
CA LEU A 2 15.11 -4.50 -21.88
C LEU A 2 14.18 -5.04 -20.80
N ASP A 3 14.65 -5.09 -19.56
CA ASP A 3 13.78 -5.33 -18.39
C ASP A 3 12.99 -4.06 -18.04
N GLU A 4 12.05 -4.17 -17.12
CA GLU A 4 11.15 -3.07 -16.73
C GLU A 4 11.93 -1.92 -16.07
N GLY A 5 12.89 -2.22 -15.21
CA GLY A 5 13.75 -1.24 -14.57
C GLY A 5 14.64 -0.48 -15.57
N MET A 6 15.20 -1.19 -16.55
CA MET A 6 15.93 -0.54 -17.65
C MET A 6 15.05 0.39 -18.48
N ALA A 7 13.79 0.04 -18.71
CA ALA A 7 12.87 0.90 -19.46
C ALA A 7 12.55 2.19 -18.68
N VAL A 8 12.34 2.08 -17.37
CA VAL A 8 12.17 3.22 -16.46
C VAL A 8 13.42 4.11 -16.47
N LEU A 9 14.59 3.50 -16.35
CA LEU A 9 15.86 4.22 -16.38
C LEU A 9 16.05 4.96 -17.71
N TYR A 10 15.77 4.30 -18.84
CA TYR A 10 15.86 4.93 -20.16
C TYR A 10 15.00 6.18 -20.27
N ASN A 11 13.75 6.12 -19.83
CA ASN A 11 12.86 7.28 -19.83
C ASN A 11 13.37 8.40 -18.90
N THR A 12 13.93 8.03 -17.74
CA THR A 12 14.51 9.00 -16.81
C THR A 12 15.74 9.69 -17.40
N ILE A 13 16.65 8.94 -18.02
CA ILE A 13 17.83 9.49 -18.70
C ILE A 13 17.42 10.41 -19.84
N SER A 14 16.41 10.02 -20.65
CA SER A 14 15.90 10.85 -21.74
C SER A 14 15.40 12.21 -21.23
N ASN A 15 14.65 12.23 -20.14
CA ASN A 15 14.19 13.47 -19.51
C ASN A 15 15.35 14.32 -18.95
N MET A 16 16.38 13.68 -18.36
CA MET A 16 17.55 14.35 -17.81
C MET A 16 18.42 14.95 -18.94
N LEU A 17 18.49 14.30 -20.08
CA LEU A 17 19.17 14.84 -21.29
C LEU A 17 18.45 16.08 -21.83
N GLU A 18 17.11 16.08 -21.85
CA GLU A 18 16.32 17.26 -22.25
C GLU A 18 16.52 18.45 -21.30
N GLN A 19 16.85 18.19 -20.03
CA GLN A 19 17.12 19.20 -19.00
C GLN A 19 18.58 19.61 -18.89
N ASP A 20 19.47 19.03 -19.71
CA ASP A 20 20.92 19.27 -19.72
C ASP A 20 21.58 19.03 -18.33
N THR A 21 21.14 17.98 -17.64
CA THR A 21 21.59 17.65 -16.28
C THR A 21 22.66 16.54 -16.25
N LEU A 22 23.00 15.94 -17.40
CA LEU A 22 23.99 14.87 -17.52
C LEU A 22 25.20 15.32 -18.34
N GLU A 23 26.39 15.00 -17.84
CA GLU A 23 27.64 15.25 -18.56
C GLU A 23 28.02 14.08 -19.46
N GLU A 24 28.58 14.41 -20.61
CA GLU A 24 29.00 13.42 -21.60
C GLU A 24 30.20 12.61 -21.11
N ASN A 25 30.18 11.28 -21.30
CA ASN A 25 31.14 10.29 -20.88
C ASN A 25 31.38 10.15 -19.35
N GLU A 26 30.59 10.82 -18.52
CA GLU A 26 30.55 10.56 -17.09
C GLU A 26 29.82 9.26 -16.78
N GLU A 27 30.26 8.54 -15.75
CA GLU A 27 29.57 7.36 -15.24
C GLU A 27 28.64 7.76 -14.11
N TYR A 28 27.40 7.32 -14.22
CA TYR A 28 26.33 7.52 -13.25
C TYR A 28 25.85 6.18 -12.73
N GLU A 29 25.49 6.13 -11.46
CA GLU A 29 24.81 4.97 -10.89
C GLU A 29 23.43 5.38 -10.39
N ALA A 30 22.41 4.67 -10.89
CA ALA A 30 21.00 4.91 -10.57
C ALA A 30 20.44 3.74 -9.78
N LEU A 31 19.66 4.04 -8.75
CA LEU A 31 18.82 3.09 -8.04
C LEU A 31 17.38 3.26 -8.48
N ILE A 32 16.77 2.19 -8.95
CA ILE A 32 15.35 2.13 -9.30
C ILE A 32 14.64 1.24 -8.29
N ILE A 33 13.62 1.79 -7.66
CA ILE A 33 12.70 1.06 -6.78
C ILE A 33 11.36 1.02 -7.48
N ASP A 34 10.96 -0.15 -7.96
CA ASP A 34 9.68 -0.37 -8.64
C ASP A 34 8.71 -1.08 -7.70
N CYS A 35 7.69 -0.36 -7.22
CA CYS A 35 6.67 -0.89 -6.32
C CYS A 35 5.41 -1.25 -7.10
N GLY A 36 5.36 -2.49 -7.58
CA GLY A 36 4.19 -3.07 -8.24
C GLY A 36 3.01 -3.34 -7.29
N GLY A 37 2.00 -4.04 -7.80
CA GLY A 37 0.82 -4.39 -7.00
C GLY A 37 1.09 -5.40 -5.89
N GLY A 38 1.95 -6.38 -6.14
CA GLY A 38 2.24 -7.48 -5.20
C GLY A 38 3.71 -7.65 -4.84
N THR A 39 4.60 -7.01 -5.60
CA THR A 39 6.06 -7.11 -5.44
C THR A 39 6.69 -5.72 -5.48
N THR A 40 7.87 -5.61 -4.91
CA THR A 40 8.72 -4.43 -5.06
C THR A 40 10.09 -4.90 -5.51
N ASP A 41 10.54 -4.36 -6.63
CA ASP A 41 11.84 -4.69 -7.22
C ASP A 41 12.83 -3.54 -7.00
N LEU A 42 14.05 -3.91 -6.63
CA LEU A 42 15.16 -3.00 -6.40
C LEU A 42 16.27 -3.33 -7.40
N CYS A 43 16.54 -2.40 -8.31
CA CYS A 43 17.58 -2.57 -9.31
C CYS A 43 18.55 -1.39 -9.31
N SER A 44 19.83 -1.65 -9.35
CA SER A 44 20.81 -0.60 -9.62
C SER A 44 21.46 -0.80 -10.98
N TYR A 45 21.71 0.32 -11.63
CA TYR A 45 22.25 0.38 -12.97
C TYR A 45 23.37 1.41 -13.03
N ARG A 46 24.45 1.01 -13.65
CA ARG A 46 25.49 1.93 -14.09
C ARG A 46 25.20 2.36 -15.51
N PHE A 47 25.28 3.65 -15.80
CA PHE A 47 25.11 4.13 -17.15
C PHE A 47 26.06 5.29 -17.48
N ARG A 48 26.30 5.49 -18.79
CA ARG A 48 26.97 6.66 -19.34
C ARG A 48 26.36 7.03 -20.67
N ILE A 49 26.42 8.30 -20.99
CA ILE A 49 25.96 8.84 -22.27
C ILE A 49 27.13 9.23 -23.15
N GLN A 50 26.95 9.08 -24.45
CA GLN A 50 27.90 9.54 -25.45
C GLN A 50 27.16 10.25 -26.58
N ASP A 51 27.50 11.51 -26.84
CA ASP A 51 26.99 12.23 -28.01
C ASP A 51 27.58 11.67 -29.30
N ARG A 52 26.74 11.46 -30.30
CA ARG A 52 27.12 11.04 -31.65
C ARG A 52 26.52 11.95 -32.71
N ARG A 53 26.62 13.26 -32.54
CA ARG A 53 26.21 14.30 -33.49
C ARG A 53 24.75 14.30 -33.92
N ALA A 54 24.08 13.15 -33.99
CA ALA A 54 22.69 13.00 -34.43
C ALA A 54 21.81 12.32 -33.39
N ALA A 55 22.41 11.66 -32.38
CA ALA A 55 21.68 10.97 -31.30
C ALA A 55 22.64 10.64 -30.16
N TYR A 56 22.09 10.56 -28.95
CA TYR A 56 22.84 10.04 -27.81
C TYR A 56 22.91 8.51 -27.88
N LYS A 57 24.08 7.96 -27.53
CA LYS A 57 24.24 6.55 -27.23
C LYS A 57 24.31 6.36 -25.73
N ILE A 58 23.36 5.60 -25.18
CA ILE A 58 23.28 5.28 -23.77
C ILE A 58 23.81 3.87 -23.56
N TYR A 59 24.81 3.72 -22.71
CA TYR A 59 25.34 2.44 -22.25
C TYR A 59 24.79 2.20 -20.86
N MET A 60 24.14 1.06 -20.65
CA MET A 60 23.56 0.67 -19.37
C MET A 60 24.01 -0.73 -19.00
N GLU A 61 24.31 -0.93 -17.71
CA GLU A 61 24.70 -2.20 -17.11
C GLU A 61 23.97 -2.36 -15.79
N THR A 62 23.32 -3.51 -15.58
CA THR A 62 22.74 -3.86 -14.28
C THR A 62 23.88 -4.20 -13.31
N THR A 63 23.98 -3.48 -12.21
CA THR A 63 25.02 -3.68 -11.19
C THR A 63 24.51 -4.42 -9.97
N TYR A 64 23.18 -4.34 -9.71
CA TYR A 64 22.52 -5.04 -8.62
C TYR A 64 21.04 -5.24 -8.95
N GLU A 65 20.48 -6.35 -8.53
CA GLU A 65 19.06 -6.67 -8.64
C GLU A 65 18.64 -7.45 -7.42
N ASN A 66 17.57 -7.01 -6.79
CA ASN A 66 16.87 -7.71 -5.70
C ASN A 66 15.38 -7.36 -5.73
N GLY A 67 14.53 -8.22 -5.17
CA GLY A 67 13.10 -8.00 -5.12
C GLY A 67 12.48 -8.51 -3.83
N ASP A 68 11.41 -7.84 -3.39
CA ASP A 68 10.55 -8.31 -2.31
C ASP A 68 9.24 -8.82 -2.89
N THR A 69 9.04 -10.13 -2.87
CA THR A 69 7.81 -10.77 -3.35
C THR A 69 6.65 -10.68 -2.36
N ASP A 70 6.92 -10.23 -1.14
CA ASP A 70 5.95 -10.18 -0.05
C ASP A 70 5.41 -8.76 0.21
N PHE A 71 5.93 -7.75 -0.49
CA PHE A 71 5.48 -6.37 -0.38
C PHE A 71 5.17 -5.76 -1.74
N GLY A 72 4.05 -5.03 -1.79
CA GLY A 72 3.62 -4.25 -2.94
C GLY A 72 2.41 -3.39 -2.61
N GLY A 73 1.87 -2.68 -3.59
CA GLY A 73 0.71 -1.81 -3.41
C GLY A 73 -0.53 -2.49 -2.80
N ASN A 74 -0.64 -3.82 -2.92
CA ASN A 74 -1.72 -4.60 -2.29
C ASN A 74 -1.59 -4.67 -0.77
N ASN A 75 -0.37 -4.66 -0.21
CA ASN A 75 -0.15 -4.64 1.23
C ASN A 75 -0.69 -3.33 1.82
N ILE A 76 -0.40 -2.21 1.16
CA ILE A 76 -0.94 -0.90 1.51
C ILE A 76 -2.47 -0.90 1.47
N THR A 77 -3.06 -1.43 0.40
CA THR A 77 -4.52 -1.57 0.27
C THR A 77 -5.10 -2.44 1.37
N TYR A 78 -4.41 -3.54 1.71
CA TYR A 78 -4.85 -4.45 2.77
C TYR A 78 -4.86 -3.76 4.14
N ARG A 79 -3.87 -2.92 4.47
CA ARG A 79 -3.88 -2.13 5.73
C ARG A 79 -5.07 -1.19 5.80
N ILE A 80 -5.36 -0.49 4.72
CA ILE A 80 -6.55 0.38 4.64
C ILE A 80 -7.84 -0.47 4.76
N MET A 81 -7.89 -1.63 4.14
CA MET A 81 -9.04 -2.55 4.26
C MET A 81 -9.24 -3.03 5.71
N GLN A 82 -8.15 -3.33 6.44
CA GLN A 82 -8.23 -3.75 7.84
C GLN A 82 -8.88 -2.67 8.71
N ILE A 83 -8.38 -1.44 8.65
CA ILE A 83 -8.92 -0.35 9.45
C ILE A 83 -10.36 0.02 9.03
N LEU A 84 -10.67 0.00 7.73
CA LEU A 84 -12.01 0.22 7.21
C LEU A 84 -13.01 -0.80 7.75
N LYS A 85 -12.65 -2.10 7.73
CA LYS A 85 -13.50 -3.17 8.28
C LYS A 85 -13.77 -2.97 9.76
N ILE A 86 -12.75 -2.67 10.54
CA ILE A 86 -12.88 -2.41 11.98
C ILE A 86 -13.81 -1.22 12.22
N ALA A 87 -13.61 -0.12 11.48
CA ALA A 87 -14.44 1.07 11.57
C ALA A 87 -15.92 0.77 11.26
N LEU A 88 -16.19 0.01 10.20
CA LEU A 88 -17.55 -0.40 9.84
C LEU A 88 -18.19 -1.28 10.91
N VAL A 89 -17.45 -2.27 11.43
CA VAL A 89 -17.95 -3.15 12.50
C VAL A 89 -18.23 -2.34 13.77
N ARG A 90 -17.34 -1.42 14.14
CA ARG A 90 -17.56 -0.53 15.29
C ARG A 90 -18.78 0.36 15.09
N ALA A 91 -18.95 0.93 13.90
CA ALA A 91 -20.07 1.80 13.54
C ALA A 91 -21.44 1.08 13.58
N THR A 92 -21.50 -0.24 13.39
CA THR A 92 -22.72 -1.03 13.58
C THR A 92 -23.09 -1.26 15.05
N GLY A 93 -22.34 -0.71 16.00
CA GLY A 93 -22.59 -0.78 17.44
C GLY A 93 -21.85 -1.93 18.15
N ASN A 94 -21.00 -2.67 17.47
CA ASN A 94 -20.17 -3.70 18.11
C ASN A 94 -19.05 -3.06 18.95
N GLN A 95 -19.16 -3.18 20.28
CA GLN A 95 -18.20 -2.61 21.22
C GLN A 95 -17.01 -3.55 21.51
N ASN A 96 -16.99 -4.76 20.96
CA ASN A 96 -15.90 -5.73 21.19
C ASN A 96 -14.65 -5.42 20.38
N VAL A 97 -14.75 -4.58 19.33
CA VAL A 97 -13.62 -4.07 18.57
C VAL A 97 -13.28 -2.67 19.03
N SER A 98 -12.00 -2.34 19.04
CA SER A 98 -11.52 -0.99 19.37
C SER A 98 -11.93 0.02 18.28
N SER A 99 -12.02 1.28 18.66
CA SER A 99 -12.19 2.36 17.69
C SER A 99 -10.91 2.57 16.87
N VAL A 100 -11.04 3.16 15.70
CA VAL A 100 -9.89 3.55 14.87
C VAL A 100 -8.91 4.40 15.67
N LYS A 101 -9.42 5.35 16.43
CA LYS A 101 -8.61 6.24 17.27
C LYS A 101 -7.77 5.47 18.29
N GLU A 102 -8.36 4.51 19.03
CA GLU A 102 -7.65 3.68 20.01
C GLU A 102 -6.54 2.85 19.35
N ILE A 103 -6.77 2.31 18.14
CA ILE A 103 -5.77 1.56 17.40
C ILE A 103 -4.60 2.46 17.01
N LEU A 104 -4.89 3.63 16.47
CA LEU A 104 -3.88 4.56 16.00
C LEU A 104 -3.10 5.20 17.17
N GLU A 105 -3.75 5.47 18.31
CA GLU A 105 -3.06 5.90 19.53
C GLU A 105 -2.05 4.85 20.02
N TYR A 106 -2.36 3.55 19.86
CA TYR A 106 -1.40 2.48 20.17
C TYR A 106 -0.24 2.44 19.18
N MET A 107 -0.47 2.81 17.94
CA MET A 107 0.55 2.87 16.87
C MET A 107 1.34 4.19 16.88
N ASP A 108 0.87 5.22 17.60
CA ASP A 108 1.54 6.53 17.68
C ASP A 108 2.76 6.48 18.60
N THR A 109 3.84 5.94 18.05
CA THR A 109 5.14 5.80 18.71
C THR A 109 6.23 6.37 17.81
N ASP A 110 7.47 6.36 18.28
CA ASP A 110 8.63 6.54 17.39
C ASP A 110 8.72 5.31 16.46
N ILE A 111 8.06 5.41 15.31
CA ILE A 111 7.87 4.33 14.34
C ILE A 111 9.22 3.75 13.91
N TYR A 112 10.19 4.61 13.62
CA TYR A 112 11.51 4.20 13.16
C TYR A 112 12.20 3.33 14.22
N ARG A 113 12.28 3.86 15.44
CA ARG A 113 12.91 3.15 16.55
C ARG A 113 12.18 1.87 16.93
N PHE A 114 10.85 1.88 16.84
CA PHE A 114 10.05 0.70 17.15
C PHE A 114 10.28 -0.40 16.13
N ILE A 115 10.22 -0.09 14.84
CA ILE A 115 10.39 -1.07 13.76
C ILE A 115 11.83 -1.59 13.73
N ASP A 116 12.83 -0.74 13.93
CA ASP A 116 14.23 -1.18 14.02
C ASP A 116 14.46 -2.19 15.17
N SER A 117 13.69 -2.05 16.26
CA SER A 117 13.86 -2.91 17.43
C SER A 117 12.99 -4.17 17.42
N HIS A 118 11.80 -4.12 16.82
CA HIS A 118 10.77 -5.15 16.95
C HIS A 118 10.23 -5.65 15.59
N GLY A 119 10.46 -4.91 14.52
CA GLY A 119 9.99 -5.24 13.18
C GLY A 119 8.56 -4.78 12.86
N VAL A 120 8.26 -4.74 11.57
CA VAL A 120 6.96 -4.30 11.02
C VAL A 120 5.79 -5.15 11.52
N LYS A 121 5.99 -6.46 11.67
CA LYS A 121 4.94 -7.38 12.13
C LYS A 121 4.44 -7.04 13.53
N GLU A 122 5.35 -6.72 14.45
CA GLU A 122 5.00 -6.35 15.82
C GLU A 122 4.29 -5.00 15.86
N PHE A 123 4.72 -4.04 15.02
CA PHE A 123 4.07 -2.73 14.88
C PHE A 123 2.58 -2.85 14.52
N TYR A 124 2.21 -3.80 13.67
CA TYR A 124 0.81 -4.03 13.27
C TYR A 124 0.07 -5.08 14.12
N GLN A 125 0.68 -5.60 15.17
CA GLN A 125 0.09 -6.70 15.95
C GLN A 125 -1.28 -6.35 16.51
N TYR A 126 -1.44 -5.14 17.05
CA TYR A 126 -2.71 -4.71 17.62
C TYR A 126 -3.80 -4.52 16.57
N LEU A 127 -3.46 -3.90 15.44
CA LEU A 127 -4.37 -3.78 14.29
C LEU A 127 -4.85 -5.17 13.82
N GLU A 128 -3.94 -6.13 13.72
CA GLU A 128 -4.26 -7.49 13.31
C GLU A 128 -5.19 -8.19 14.30
N GLN A 129 -4.97 -8.02 15.59
CA GLN A 129 -5.85 -8.57 16.63
C GLN A 129 -7.27 -7.99 16.53
N GLU A 130 -7.41 -6.69 16.35
CA GLU A 130 -8.71 -6.04 16.19
C GLU A 130 -9.40 -6.43 14.87
N TYR A 131 -8.63 -6.60 13.80
CA TYR A 131 -9.13 -7.12 12.53
C TYR A 131 -9.66 -8.56 12.67
N GLN A 132 -8.98 -9.42 13.43
CA GLN A 132 -9.45 -10.78 13.71
C GLN A 132 -10.75 -10.77 14.54
N LYS A 133 -10.88 -9.90 15.53
CA LYS A 133 -12.15 -9.74 16.27
C LYS A 133 -13.29 -9.28 15.36
N ALA A 134 -13.00 -8.41 14.40
CA ALA A 134 -13.98 -7.95 13.42
C ALA A 134 -14.47 -9.06 12.47
N GLU A 135 -13.71 -10.17 12.28
CA GLU A 135 -14.15 -11.34 11.52
C GLU A 135 -15.40 -12.00 12.08
N GLU A 136 -15.62 -11.94 13.40
CA GLU A 136 -16.80 -12.48 14.05
C GLU A 136 -18.10 -11.77 13.63
N THR A 137 -18.01 -10.55 13.11
CA THR A 137 -19.17 -9.74 12.71
C THR A 137 -19.21 -9.56 11.19
N LEU A 138 -18.10 -9.19 10.56
CA LEU A 138 -17.96 -8.97 9.11
C LEU A 138 -16.85 -9.86 8.56
N PRO A 139 -17.16 -11.12 8.20
CA PRO A 139 -16.14 -12.06 7.74
C PRO A 139 -15.63 -11.69 6.35
N THR A 140 -14.31 -11.84 6.15
CA THR A 140 -13.61 -11.58 4.90
C THR A 140 -12.70 -12.74 4.48
N ARG A 141 -12.41 -13.69 5.36
CA ARG A 141 -11.56 -14.85 5.12
C ARG A 141 -12.31 -15.96 4.39
N PHE A 142 -12.62 -15.74 3.13
CA PHE A 142 -13.48 -16.65 2.34
C PHE A 142 -12.89 -18.06 2.14
N ALA A 143 -11.58 -18.22 2.21
CA ALA A 143 -10.93 -19.54 2.12
C ALA A 143 -11.40 -20.50 3.23
N ASP A 144 -11.74 -19.98 4.40
CA ASP A 144 -12.23 -20.78 5.53
C ASP A 144 -13.60 -21.42 5.24
N PHE A 145 -14.34 -20.88 4.27
CA PHE A 145 -15.70 -21.32 3.89
C PHE A 145 -15.71 -22.21 2.64
N GLU A 146 -14.62 -22.36 1.93
CA GLU A 146 -14.57 -23.04 0.62
C GLU A 146 -15.06 -24.50 0.70
N ARG A 147 -14.76 -25.18 1.79
CA ARG A 147 -15.08 -26.61 1.98
C ARG A 147 -16.44 -26.89 2.59
N TYR A 148 -17.06 -25.93 3.26
CA TYR A 148 -18.22 -26.20 4.13
C TYR A 148 -19.52 -25.59 3.63
N ASN A 149 -19.52 -24.42 3.04
CA ASN A 149 -20.77 -23.73 2.64
C ASN A 149 -20.54 -22.82 1.43
N ARG A 150 -20.97 -23.29 0.26
CA ARG A 150 -20.81 -22.54 -0.99
C ARG A 150 -21.52 -21.17 -0.96
N SER A 151 -22.70 -21.07 -0.32
CA SER A 151 -23.45 -19.81 -0.24
C SER A 151 -22.73 -18.79 0.64
N GLU A 152 -22.20 -19.22 1.78
CA GLU A 152 -21.43 -18.37 2.70
C GLU A 152 -20.08 -17.98 2.08
N TYR A 153 -19.39 -18.92 1.42
CA TYR A 153 -18.19 -18.64 0.68
C TYR A 153 -18.33 -17.44 -0.26
N TYR A 154 -19.37 -17.39 -1.09
CA TYR A 154 -19.58 -16.27 -2.00
C TYR A 154 -19.91 -14.97 -1.28
N LYS A 155 -20.66 -15.01 -0.17
CA LYS A 155 -20.94 -13.82 0.63
C LYS A 155 -19.67 -13.26 1.26
N VAL A 156 -18.85 -14.11 1.87
CA VAL A 156 -17.58 -13.71 2.48
C VAL A 156 -16.59 -13.22 1.43
N LYS A 157 -16.54 -13.89 0.28
CA LYS A 157 -15.74 -13.45 -0.87
C LYS A 157 -16.15 -12.06 -1.38
N ASN A 158 -17.46 -11.80 -1.46
CA ASN A 158 -17.99 -10.49 -1.81
C ASN A 158 -17.62 -9.43 -0.76
N ASN A 159 -17.67 -9.77 0.54
CA ASN A 159 -17.20 -8.88 1.60
C ASN A 159 -15.74 -8.46 1.35
N PHE A 160 -14.86 -9.45 1.16
CA PHE A 160 -13.45 -9.18 0.92
C PHE A 160 -13.24 -8.23 -0.27
N TYR A 161 -13.75 -8.57 -1.45
CA TYR A 161 -13.54 -7.76 -2.64
C TYR A 161 -14.23 -6.39 -2.58
N THR A 162 -15.37 -6.28 -1.91
CA THR A 162 -16.02 -4.99 -1.72
C THR A 162 -15.17 -4.08 -0.85
N LEU A 163 -14.66 -4.58 0.28
CA LEU A 163 -13.79 -3.80 1.16
C LEU A 163 -12.44 -3.50 0.52
N PHE A 164 -11.85 -4.47 -0.17
CA PHE A 164 -10.57 -4.28 -0.87
C PHE A 164 -10.69 -3.21 -1.96
N ASN A 165 -11.72 -3.26 -2.80
CA ASN A 165 -11.95 -2.26 -3.83
C ASN A 165 -12.25 -0.87 -3.24
N THR A 166 -12.95 -0.80 -2.12
CA THR A 166 -13.17 0.45 -1.38
C THR A 166 -11.86 1.00 -0.84
N ALA A 167 -11.02 0.15 -0.26
CA ALA A 167 -9.69 0.53 0.22
C ALA A 167 -8.76 1.01 -0.91
N GLU A 168 -8.85 0.39 -2.11
CA GLU A 168 -8.14 0.86 -3.30
C GLU A 168 -8.56 2.29 -3.71
N GLN A 169 -9.84 2.61 -3.60
CA GLN A 169 -10.31 3.97 -3.90
C GLN A 169 -9.81 4.96 -2.85
N ILE A 170 -9.82 4.60 -1.56
CA ILE A 170 -9.25 5.41 -0.48
C ILE A 170 -7.76 5.65 -0.71
N LYS A 171 -7.00 4.60 -1.05
CA LYS A 171 -5.58 4.69 -1.38
C LYS A 171 -5.31 5.67 -2.52
N LYS A 172 -6.10 5.60 -3.60
CA LYS A 172 -5.98 6.53 -4.74
C LYS A 172 -6.26 7.98 -4.33
N LEU A 173 -7.23 8.23 -3.48
CA LEU A 173 -7.50 9.56 -2.95
C LEU A 173 -6.36 10.05 -2.07
N PHE A 174 -5.81 9.19 -1.23
CA PHE A 174 -4.68 9.52 -0.35
C PHE A 174 -3.44 9.94 -1.14
N TYR A 175 -3.03 9.15 -2.13
CA TYR A 175 -1.86 9.48 -2.96
C TYR A 175 -2.10 10.56 -4.02
N GLY A 176 -3.36 10.81 -4.38
CA GLY A 176 -3.72 11.84 -5.35
C GLY A 176 -3.82 13.24 -4.78
N LYS A 177 -3.79 13.41 -3.45
CA LYS A 177 -3.96 14.70 -2.79
C LYS A 177 -2.89 14.95 -1.73
N VAL A 178 -2.39 16.19 -1.71
CA VAL A 178 -1.47 16.67 -0.69
C VAL A 178 -2.26 17.56 0.27
N GLY A 179 -2.22 17.26 1.57
CA GLY A 179 -2.79 18.10 2.61
C GLY A 179 -4.04 17.52 3.29
N ALA A 180 -4.88 18.37 3.86
CA ALA A 180 -6.04 17.97 4.68
C ALA A 180 -7.08 17.21 3.85
N LEU A 181 -6.96 15.88 3.84
CA LEU A 181 -7.89 14.97 3.23
C LEU A 181 -8.76 14.34 4.30
N GLU A 182 -10.07 14.44 4.13
CA GLU A 182 -11.05 13.65 4.87
C GLU A 182 -11.80 12.79 3.87
N VAL A 183 -11.67 11.48 4.00
CA VAL A 183 -12.34 10.49 3.15
C VAL A 183 -13.60 10.02 3.85
N THR A 184 -14.74 10.24 3.23
CA THR A 184 -16.02 9.73 3.68
C THR A 184 -16.37 8.46 2.91
N VAL A 185 -16.57 7.34 3.63
CA VAL A 185 -17.08 6.09 3.08
C VAL A 185 -18.55 5.98 3.44
N THR A 186 -19.42 5.95 2.44
CA THR A 186 -20.87 5.90 2.63
C THR A 186 -21.52 4.89 1.69
N SER A 187 -22.63 4.28 2.14
CA SER A 187 -23.46 3.40 1.32
C SER A 187 -24.68 4.12 0.72
N GLU A 188 -24.83 5.41 0.95
CA GLU A 188 -25.92 6.22 0.45
C GLU A 188 -25.47 7.11 -0.71
N GLN A 189 -26.24 7.15 -1.78
CA GLN A 189 -26.07 8.12 -2.85
C GLN A 189 -26.58 9.51 -2.37
N LYS A 190 -25.75 10.19 -1.59
CA LYS A 190 -25.89 11.63 -1.34
C LYS A 190 -25.12 12.37 -2.41
N GLU A 191 -25.37 13.70 -2.54
CA GLU A 191 -24.55 14.55 -3.41
C GLU A 191 -23.07 14.21 -3.22
N GLN A 192 -22.38 13.87 -4.30
CA GLN A 192 -20.97 13.49 -4.26
C GLN A 192 -20.17 14.66 -3.69
N ARG A 193 -19.79 14.58 -2.44
CA ARG A 193 -18.76 15.43 -1.88
C ARG A 193 -17.41 15.00 -2.46
N GLU A 194 -16.55 15.94 -2.67
CA GLU A 194 -15.16 15.67 -2.97
C GLU A 194 -14.60 14.70 -1.89
N ASN A 195 -13.93 13.63 -2.28
CA ASN A 195 -13.41 12.58 -1.40
C ASN A 195 -14.46 11.63 -0.79
N THR A 196 -15.59 11.45 -1.42
CA THR A 196 -16.57 10.42 -1.03
C THR A 196 -16.32 9.14 -1.80
N VAL A 197 -16.20 8.03 -1.08
CA VAL A 197 -16.12 6.67 -1.63
C VAL A 197 -17.43 5.96 -1.38
N LEU A 198 -18.07 5.48 -2.47
CA LEU A 198 -19.34 4.77 -2.38
C LEU A 198 -19.11 3.29 -2.09
N LEU A 199 -19.62 2.84 -0.95
CA LEU A 199 -19.59 1.45 -0.53
C LEU A 199 -20.83 0.71 -1.04
N ASP A 200 -20.66 -0.38 -1.78
CA ASP A 200 -21.75 -1.25 -2.22
C ASP A 200 -22.26 -2.13 -1.06
N LYS A 201 -23.18 -1.56 -0.28
CA LYS A 201 -23.78 -2.25 0.88
C LYS A 201 -24.45 -3.57 0.55
N TRP A 202 -24.95 -3.73 -0.68
CA TRP A 202 -25.66 -4.95 -1.09
C TRP A 202 -24.72 -6.16 -1.24
N LYS A 203 -23.43 -5.91 -1.24
CA LYS A 203 -22.40 -6.95 -1.26
C LYS A 203 -21.83 -7.28 0.12
N LEU A 204 -22.15 -6.48 1.17
CA LEU A 204 -21.67 -6.73 2.52
C LEU A 204 -22.67 -7.56 3.32
N SER A 205 -22.18 -8.68 3.85
CA SER A 205 -22.95 -9.61 4.67
C SER A 205 -22.33 -9.74 6.05
N PHE A 206 -23.14 -9.53 7.07
CA PHE A 206 -22.74 -9.57 8.48
C PHE A 206 -23.35 -10.78 9.17
N TRP A 207 -22.67 -11.32 10.17
CA TRP A 207 -23.24 -12.34 11.04
C TRP A 207 -24.37 -11.75 11.89
N LYS A 208 -25.54 -12.39 11.83
CA LYS A 208 -26.69 -12.15 12.73
C LYS A 208 -27.11 -13.49 13.33
N GLY A 209 -26.63 -13.74 14.55
CA GLY A 209 -26.69 -15.07 15.14
C GLY A 209 -25.94 -16.07 14.26
N ASN A 210 -26.60 -17.14 13.83
CA ASN A 210 -25.98 -18.20 13.03
C ASN A 210 -26.16 -18.01 11.50
N SER A 211 -26.58 -16.84 11.04
CA SER A 211 -26.80 -16.60 9.61
C SER A 211 -26.05 -15.38 9.10
N LEU A 212 -25.46 -15.52 7.92
CA LEU A 212 -24.78 -14.43 7.23
C LEU A 212 -25.77 -13.68 6.33
N THR A 213 -26.11 -12.45 6.70
CA THR A 213 -27.13 -11.64 6.04
C THR A 213 -26.62 -10.28 5.61
N VAL A 214 -27.15 -9.74 4.51
CA VAL A 214 -26.83 -8.39 4.05
C VAL A 214 -27.37 -7.36 5.04
N GLU A 215 -26.46 -6.43 5.49
CA GLU A 215 -26.88 -5.32 6.33
C GLU A 215 -27.52 -4.22 5.48
N LYS A 216 -28.72 -3.79 5.88
CA LYS A 216 -29.49 -2.78 5.13
C LYS A 216 -29.03 -1.35 5.40
N MET A 217 -28.52 -1.11 6.60
CA MET A 217 -28.03 0.20 7.02
C MET A 217 -26.58 0.05 7.48
N ILE A 218 -25.65 0.60 6.70
CA ILE A 218 -24.24 0.67 7.03
C ILE A 218 -23.95 2.12 7.35
N PRO A 219 -23.54 2.42 8.59
CA PRO A 219 -23.19 3.79 8.97
C PRO A 219 -22.04 4.36 8.14
N GLU A 220 -22.03 5.66 7.98
CA GLU A 220 -20.95 6.39 7.35
C GLU A 220 -19.68 6.30 8.22
N VAL A 221 -18.55 6.14 7.59
CA VAL A 221 -17.22 6.10 8.23
C VAL A 221 -16.36 7.18 7.61
N MET A 222 -15.66 7.93 8.44
CA MET A 222 -14.71 8.96 8.02
C MET A 222 -13.29 8.57 8.45
N MET A 223 -12.32 8.85 7.59
CA MET A 223 -10.90 8.71 7.84
C MET A 223 -10.18 9.95 7.35
N ASN A 224 -9.33 10.52 8.19
CA ASN A 224 -8.54 11.68 7.80
C ASN A 224 -7.15 11.28 7.27
N TYR A 225 -6.47 12.24 6.65
CA TYR A 225 -5.16 12.02 6.04
C TYR A 225 -4.13 11.49 7.04
N PHE A 226 -4.06 12.08 8.24
CA PHE A 226 -3.07 11.70 9.25
C PHE A 226 -3.28 10.28 9.80
N GLU A 227 -4.55 9.84 9.90
CA GLU A 227 -4.87 8.48 10.29
C GLU A 227 -4.37 7.46 9.24
N ILE A 228 -4.56 7.77 7.96
CA ILE A 228 -4.09 6.92 6.87
C ILE A 228 -2.56 6.96 6.78
N GLU A 229 -1.94 8.12 6.90
CA GLU A 229 -0.48 8.29 6.89
C GLU A 229 0.19 7.50 8.01
N LEU A 230 -0.29 7.63 9.25
CA LEU A 230 0.20 6.87 10.40
C LEU A 230 0.02 5.36 10.18
N LEU A 231 -1.14 4.95 9.69
CA LEU A 231 -1.43 3.55 9.37
C LEU A 231 -0.42 2.96 8.35
N LEU A 232 -0.03 3.73 7.34
CA LEU A 232 0.82 3.23 6.25
C LEU A 232 2.32 3.38 6.52
N SER A 233 2.70 4.26 7.44
CA SER A 233 4.10 4.62 7.70
C SER A 233 4.98 3.42 8.06
N GLY A 234 4.44 2.46 8.81
CA GLY A 234 5.16 1.24 9.20
C GLY A 234 5.50 0.33 8.01
N GLU A 235 4.58 0.15 7.05
CA GLU A 235 4.84 -0.64 5.84
C GLU A 235 5.86 0.06 4.94
N ILE A 236 5.69 1.36 4.73
CA ILE A 236 6.59 2.15 3.89
C ILE A 236 8.00 2.16 4.48
N TYR A 237 8.12 2.39 5.79
CA TYR A 237 9.42 2.38 6.45
C TYR A 237 10.07 0.99 6.40
N GLY A 238 9.31 -0.06 6.68
CA GLY A 238 9.84 -1.42 6.70
C GLY A 238 10.42 -1.88 5.37
N ILE A 239 9.81 -1.51 4.24
CA ILE A 239 10.36 -1.85 2.92
C ILE A 239 11.61 -1.02 2.61
N VAL A 240 11.61 0.27 2.95
CA VAL A 240 12.79 1.13 2.77
C VAL A 240 13.95 0.61 3.63
N GLN A 241 13.70 0.30 4.91
CA GLN A 241 14.71 -0.26 5.81
C GLN A 241 15.32 -1.54 5.23
N LYS A 242 14.49 -2.48 4.80
CA LYS A 242 14.94 -3.75 4.23
C LYS A 242 15.90 -3.54 3.04
N PHE A 243 15.52 -2.68 2.09
CA PHE A 243 16.37 -2.41 0.94
C PHE A 243 17.62 -1.63 1.30
N MET A 244 17.56 -0.67 2.22
CA MET A 244 18.71 0.08 2.68
C MET A 244 19.72 -0.79 3.43
N GLU A 245 19.26 -1.73 4.26
CA GLU A 245 20.14 -2.70 4.91
C GLU A 245 20.87 -3.58 3.91
N GLU A 246 20.20 -4.08 2.88
CA GLU A 246 20.81 -4.89 1.83
C GLU A 246 21.84 -4.11 1.02
N LEU A 247 21.53 -2.87 0.65
CA LEU A 247 22.49 -1.98 -0.04
C LEU A 247 23.70 -1.66 0.85
N TYR A 248 23.48 -1.42 2.14
CA TYR A 248 24.55 -1.18 3.11
C TYR A 248 25.47 -2.38 3.25
N HIS A 249 24.91 -3.59 3.41
CA HIS A 249 25.69 -4.82 3.52
C HIS A 249 26.44 -5.16 2.23
N SER A 250 25.93 -4.76 1.07
CA SER A 250 26.62 -4.90 -0.21
C SER A 250 27.69 -3.84 -0.46
N GLY A 251 27.84 -2.83 0.42
CA GLY A 251 28.77 -1.73 0.30
C GLY A 251 28.42 -0.68 -0.76
N ARG A 252 27.18 -0.66 -1.23
CA ARG A 252 26.74 0.14 -2.40
C ARG A 252 26.01 1.44 -2.06
N ILE A 253 25.70 1.70 -0.79
CA ILE A 253 24.87 2.84 -0.37
C ILE A 253 25.44 4.22 -0.74
N GLN A 254 26.76 4.31 -1.03
CA GLN A 254 27.45 5.59 -1.23
C GLN A 254 27.60 5.99 -2.70
N ASP A 255 27.18 5.14 -3.63
CA ASP A 255 27.57 5.26 -5.03
C ASP A 255 26.46 5.73 -5.98
N PHE A 256 25.24 6.00 -5.46
CA PHE A 256 24.12 6.37 -6.34
C PHE A 256 24.12 7.86 -6.69
N SER A 257 24.09 8.15 -7.99
CA SER A 257 23.91 9.51 -8.53
C SER A 257 22.46 9.99 -8.35
N PHE A 258 21.48 9.08 -8.39
CA PHE A 258 20.09 9.37 -8.08
C PHE A 258 19.28 8.09 -7.75
N ILE A 259 18.14 8.30 -7.09
CA ILE A 259 17.19 7.25 -6.73
C ILE A 259 15.83 7.58 -7.39
N LYS A 260 15.25 6.61 -8.07
CA LYS A 260 13.93 6.73 -8.70
C LYS A 260 12.98 5.73 -8.07
N LEU A 261 11.85 6.22 -7.58
CA LEU A 261 10.70 5.42 -7.14
C LEU A 261 9.65 5.44 -8.24
N THR A 262 9.12 4.27 -8.60
CA THR A 262 8.07 4.08 -9.61
C THR A 262 6.92 3.24 -9.07
#